data_1791543135cdc34ec3a2abb5e7d7320a
#
_entry.id   1791543135cdc34ec3a2abb5e7d7320a
#
_cell.length_a   1.000
_cell.length_b   1.000
_cell.length_c   1.000
_cell.angle_alpha   90.00
_cell.angle_beta   90.00
_cell.angle_gamma   90.00
#
_symmetry.space_group_name_H-M   'P 1'
#
loop_
_entity.id
_entity.type
_entity.pdbx_description
1 polymer ?
#
loop_
_entity_poly.entity_id
_entity_poly.type
_entity_poly.pdbx_seq_one_letter_code
_entity_poly.pdbx_strand_id
1 'polypeptide(L)'
;MNGKRNESIRLRVARESDAAFLQEVYRYYIENTEASYNDCVKPVEAYAESIRELSKQYPFLIAEDETGRPVGFANAEPIRPQSGYRHTVELTIYLHPDCPKGQGVGSLLYTALLDCLKEQGFYCAFGVIDSQNEASLALHRHFGFVEHHRLDNVAFKHGKWLTTVYMRKQFRPPEGTPAETLPFTETLNSCPKE
;
A
#
# COMPACT_ATOMS: atom_id res chain seq x y z
N MET A 1 -0.37 -14.45 -23.13
CA MET A 1 -0.02 -15.51 -22.15
C MET A 1 -0.99 -15.40 -20.99
N ASN A 2 -1.91 -16.35 -20.85
CA ASN A 2 -2.91 -16.35 -19.79
C ASN A 2 -2.22 -16.62 -18.46
N GLY A 3 -2.09 -15.59 -17.62
CA GLY A 3 -1.69 -15.76 -16.24
C GLY A 3 -2.74 -16.63 -15.54
N LYS A 4 -2.35 -17.83 -15.08
CA LYS A 4 -3.16 -18.60 -14.15
C LYS A 4 -3.51 -17.67 -12.99
N ARG A 5 -4.81 -17.39 -12.79
CA ARG A 5 -5.26 -16.76 -11.54
C ARG A 5 -4.75 -17.66 -10.42
N ASN A 6 -4.08 -17.05 -9.49
CA ASN A 6 -3.55 -17.75 -8.33
C ASN A 6 -4.75 -18.04 -7.40
N GLU A 7 -5.41 -19.18 -7.64
CA GLU A 7 -6.59 -19.61 -6.87
C GLU A 7 -6.28 -19.86 -5.38
N SER A 8 -5.00 -19.78 -5.02
CA SER A 8 -4.51 -20.03 -3.65
C SER A 8 -4.40 -18.77 -2.78
N ILE A 9 -4.57 -17.56 -3.33
CA ILE A 9 -4.47 -16.31 -2.55
C ILE A 9 -5.83 -15.66 -2.41
N ARG A 10 -6.23 -15.42 -1.17
CA ARG A 10 -7.47 -14.71 -0.83
C ARG A 10 -7.15 -13.32 -0.29
N LEU A 11 -7.94 -12.34 -0.68
CA LEU A 11 -7.87 -10.99 -0.10
C LEU A 11 -9.02 -10.76 0.86
N ARG A 12 -8.75 -10.06 1.93
CA ARG A 12 -9.76 -9.55 2.88
C ARG A 12 -9.37 -8.18 3.43
N VAL A 13 -10.32 -7.54 4.09
CA VAL A 13 -10.06 -6.33 4.86
C VAL A 13 -9.20 -6.67 6.10
N ALA A 14 -8.29 -5.76 6.44
CA ALA A 14 -7.48 -5.87 7.65
C ALA A 14 -8.34 -5.72 8.92
N ARG A 15 -7.94 -6.42 9.98
CA ARG A 15 -8.54 -6.38 11.32
C ARG A 15 -7.47 -5.97 12.33
N GLU A 16 -7.84 -5.39 13.44
CA GLU A 16 -6.89 -5.04 14.52
C GLU A 16 -6.04 -6.25 14.96
N SER A 17 -6.58 -7.46 14.87
CA SER A 17 -5.85 -8.70 15.15
C SER A 17 -4.68 -8.97 14.20
N ASP A 18 -4.62 -8.32 13.04
CA ASP A 18 -3.49 -8.44 12.09
C ASP A 18 -2.27 -7.60 12.50
N ALA A 19 -2.37 -6.80 13.54
CA ALA A 19 -1.32 -5.89 13.99
C ALA A 19 0.02 -6.59 14.26
N ALA A 20 -0.01 -7.79 14.84
CA ALA A 20 1.20 -8.58 15.08
C ALA A 20 1.87 -9.00 13.76
N PHE A 21 1.09 -9.40 12.75
CA PHE A 21 1.59 -9.71 11.42
C PHE A 21 2.20 -8.46 10.75
N LEU A 22 1.53 -7.31 10.83
CA LEU A 22 2.09 -6.06 10.32
C LEU A 22 3.43 -5.73 10.99
N GLN A 23 3.51 -5.86 12.32
CA GLN A 23 4.75 -5.63 13.05
C GLN A 23 5.88 -6.55 12.56
N GLU A 24 5.60 -7.84 12.37
CA GLU A 24 6.58 -8.82 11.87
C GLU A 24 7.10 -8.41 10.49
N VAL A 25 6.21 -8.07 9.56
CA VAL A 25 6.59 -7.63 8.22
C VAL A 25 7.39 -6.33 8.28
N TYR A 26 6.92 -5.31 9.00
CA TYR A 26 7.65 -4.04 9.14
C TYR A 26 9.02 -4.24 9.78
N ARG A 27 9.15 -5.09 10.81
CA ARG A 27 10.42 -5.43 11.45
C ARG A 27 11.43 -5.93 10.41
N TYR A 28 11.02 -6.88 9.57
CA TYR A 28 11.91 -7.39 8.53
C TYR A 28 12.42 -6.28 7.61
N TYR A 29 11.53 -5.43 7.09
CA TYR A 29 11.90 -4.36 6.16
C TYR A 29 12.68 -3.24 6.83
N ILE A 30 12.40 -2.92 8.08
CA ILE A 30 13.13 -1.92 8.84
C ILE A 30 14.57 -2.38 9.12
N GLU A 31 14.73 -3.62 9.56
CA GLU A 31 16.02 -4.13 10.01
C GLU A 31 16.94 -4.61 8.86
N ASN A 32 16.36 -5.04 7.73
CA ASN A 32 17.11 -5.74 6.69
C ASN A 32 17.13 -5.06 5.31
N THR A 33 16.36 -3.97 5.13
CA THR A 33 16.22 -3.33 3.81
C THR A 33 16.10 -1.81 3.91
N GLU A 34 16.22 -1.13 2.79
CA GLU A 34 15.94 0.29 2.63
C GLU A 34 14.51 0.58 2.16
N ALA A 35 13.68 -0.43 1.95
CA ALA A 35 12.30 -0.27 1.49
C ALA A 35 11.39 0.43 2.54
N SER A 36 11.78 0.45 3.80
CA SER A 36 11.18 1.27 4.84
C SER A 36 12.18 2.32 5.31
N TYR A 37 11.75 3.58 5.38
CA TYR A 37 12.57 4.69 5.88
C TYR A 37 12.55 4.83 7.42
N ASN A 38 11.79 3.97 8.12
CA ASN A 38 11.77 3.95 9.58
C ASN A 38 13.03 3.27 10.14
N ASP A 39 13.50 3.75 11.29
CA ASP A 39 14.64 3.18 12.02
C ASP A 39 14.20 2.26 13.17
N CYS A 40 12.97 2.40 13.63
CA CYS A 40 12.44 1.66 14.77
C CYS A 40 11.10 0.99 14.45
N VAL A 41 10.95 -0.23 14.94
CA VAL A 41 9.69 -0.97 14.88
C VAL A 41 8.74 -0.42 15.93
N LYS A 42 7.53 -0.08 15.53
CA LYS A 42 6.49 0.38 16.46
C LYS A 42 5.95 -0.80 17.31
N PRO A 43 5.38 -0.55 18.49
CA PRO A 43 4.67 -1.59 19.24
C PRO A 43 3.42 -2.08 18.48
N VAL A 44 2.96 -3.30 18.79
CA VAL A 44 1.80 -3.93 18.11
C VAL A 44 0.55 -3.05 18.22
N GLU A 45 0.36 -2.41 19.36
CA GLU A 45 -0.78 -1.54 19.64
C GLU A 45 -0.85 -0.34 18.67
N ALA A 46 0.29 0.19 18.24
CA ALA A 46 0.34 1.27 17.26
C ALA A 46 -0.09 0.83 15.85
N TYR A 47 0.18 -0.43 15.48
CA TYR A 47 -0.33 -1.00 14.23
C TYR A 47 -1.82 -1.29 14.31
N ALA A 48 -2.32 -1.79 15.45
CA ALA A 48 -3.74 -1.99 15.68
C ALA A 48 -4.51 -0.66 15.58
N GLU A 49 -3.98 0.39 16.23
CA GLU A 49 -4.52 1.76 16.11
C GLU A 49 -4.54 2.24 14.66
N SER A 50 -3.44 2.04 13.92
CA SER A 50 -3.36 2.43 12.50
C SER A 50 -4.43 1.71 11.66
N ILE A 51 -4.61 0.40 11.84
CA ILE A 51 -5.66 -0.36 11.15
C ILE A 51 -7.03 0.21 11.47
N ARG A 52 -7.34 0.40 12.77
CA ARG A 52 -8.63 0.91 13.24
C ARG A 52 -8.95 2.29 12.67
N GLU A 53 -7.99 3.21 12.69
CA GLU A 53 -8.22 4.59 12.25
C GLU A 53 -8.22 4.73 10.72
N LEU A 54 -7.26 4.11 10.03
CA LEU A 54 -7.19 4.19 8.58
C LEU A 54 -8.37 3.50 7.90
N SER A 55 -8.82 2.34 8.39
CA SER A 55 -9.90 1.58 7.77
C SER A 55 -11.27 2.28 7.81
N LYS A 56 -11.43 3.37 8.57
CA LYS A 56 -12.64 4.21 8.51
C LYS A 56 -12.80 4.90 7.16
N GLN A 57 -11.70 5.37 6.60
CA GLN A 57 -11.69 6.18 5.38
C GLN A 57 -10.93 5.53 4.23
N TYR A 58 -9.91 4.72 4.49
CA TYR A 58 -8.99 4.21 3.48
C TYR A 58 -8.98 2.69 3.42
N PRO A 59 -8.79 2.08 2.24
CA PRO A 59 -8.66 0.63 2.12
C PRO A 59 -7.41 0.14 2.86
N PHE A 60 -7.60 -0.93 3.65
CA PHE A 60 -6.53 -1.67 4.29
C PHE A 60 -6.79 -3.16 4.04
N LEU A 61 -5.96 -3.80 3.21
CA LEU A 61 -6.17 -5.14 2.70
C LEU A 61 -5.07 -6.09 3.15
N ILE A 62 -5.46 -7.33 3.45
CA ILE A 62 -4.56 -8.45 3.76
C ILE A 62 -4.69 -9.49 2.64
N ALA A 63 -3.57 -10.04 2.21
CA ALA A 63 -3.51 -11.24 1.39
C ALA A 63 -3.22 -12.45 2.27
N GLU A 64 -4.01 -13.50 2.14
CA GLU A 64 -3.85 -14.78 2.83
C GLU A 64 -3.55 -15.89 1.82
N ASP A 65 -2.73 -16.86 2.23
CA ASP A 65 -2.53 -18.08 1.48
C ASP A 65 -3.71 -19.07 1.67
N GLU A 66 -3.64 -20.24 1.05
CA GLU A 66 -4.65 -21.29 1.11
C GLU A 66 -4.93 -21.84 2.52
N THR A 67 -3.99 -21.63 3.46
CA THR A 67 -4.14 -22.03 4.86
C THR A 67 -4.78 -20.94 5.72
N GLY A 68 -5.03 -19.74 5.16
CA GLY A 68 -5.51 -18.58 5.87
C GLY A 68 -4.40 -17.80 6.60
N ARG A 69 -3.12 -18.10 6.33
CA ARG A 69 -1.99 -17.36 6.89
C ARG A 69 -1.80 -16.06 6.10
N PRO A 70 -1.70 -14.89 6.77
CA PRO A 70 -1.36 -13.63 6.10
C PRO A 70 0.03 -13.69 5.46
N VAL A 71 0.13 -13.27 4.19
CA VAL A 71 1.38 -13.26 3.39
C VAL A 71 1.72 -11.89 2.83
N GLY A 72 0.87 -10.89 3.01
CA GLY A 72 1.12 -9.52 2.59
C GLY A 72 -0.02 -8.60 2.93
N PHE A 73 0.23 -7.30 2.83
CA PHE A 73 -0.80 -6.29 3.02
C PHE A 73 -0.58 -5.10 2.08
N ALA A 74 -1.65 -4.34 1.85
CA ALA A 74 -1.60 -3.05 1.18
C ALA A 74 -2.64 -2.11 1.79
N ASN A 75 -2.27 -0.83 1.94
CA ASN A 75 -3.18 0.19 2.43
C ASN A 75 -2.96 1.53 1.74
N ALA A 76 -3.93 2.42 1.90
CA ALA A 76 -3.79 3.82 1.58
C ALA A 76 -3.85 4.67 2.86
N GLU A 77 -3.22 5.83 2.82
CA GLU A 77 -3.24 6.83 3.89
C GLU A 77 -3.20 8.25 3.29
N PRO A 78 -3.55 9.30 4.07
CA PRO A 78 -3.50 10.67 3.57
C PRO A 78 -2.06 11.07 3.25
N ILE A 79 -1.83 11.61 2.05
CA ILE A 79 -0.49 12.11 1.67
C ILE A 79 0.00 13.25 2.58
N ARG A 80 -0.94 14.02 3.14
CA ARG A 80 -0.71 15.13 4.08
C ARG A 80 -1.94 15.30 4.98
N PRO A 81 -1.77 15.77 6.22
CA PRO A 81 -2.89 15.92 7.16
C PRO A 81 -3.84 17.08 6.84
N GLN A 82 -3.43 18.03 5.98
CA GLN A 82 -4.27 19.19 5.65
C GLN A 82 -5.41 18.78 4.73
N SER A 83 -6.62 19.28 5.00
CA SER A 83 -7.86 18.94 4.29
C SER A 83 -7.83 19.20 2.77
N GLY A 84 -7.00 20.12 2.29
CA GLY A 84 -6.81 20.37 0.86
C GLY A 84 -6.27 19.16 0.09
N TYR A 85 -5.62 18.20 0.79
CA TYR A 85 -5.06 16.99 0.18
C TYR A 85 -5.99 15.77 0.27
N ARG A 86 -7.21 15.92 0.77
CA ARG A 86 -8.13 14.80 1.05
C ARG A 86 -8.50 13.91 -0.15
N HIS A 87 -8.25 14.38 -1.38
CA HIS A 87 -8.50 13.62 -2.61
C HIS A 87 -7.26 12.87 -3.13
N THR A 88 -6.17 12.90 -2.38
CA THR A 88 -4.89 12.29 -2.76
C THR A 88 -4.38 11.40 -1.63
N VAL A 89 -3.95 10.21 -1.97
CA VAL A 89 -3.44 9.21 -1.02
C VAL A 89 -1.99 8.82 -1.32
N GLU A 90 -1.30 8.37 -0.28
CA GLU A 90 -0.07 7.62 -0.38
C GLU A 90 -0.38 6.13 -0.17
N LEU A 91 0.30 5.26 -0.93
CA LEU A 91 0.07 3.82 -0.92
C LEU A 91 1.24 3.10 -0.29
N THR A 92 0.93 2.13 0.55
CA THR A 92 1.89 1.19 1.12
C THR A 92 1.56 -0.22 0.66
N ILE A 93 2.59 -1.00 0.29
CA ILE A 93 2.47 -2.42 0.01
C ILE A 93 3.71 -3.15 0.51
N TYR A 94 3.50 -4.19 1.29
CA TYR A 94 4.55 -5.10 1.75
C TYR A 94 4.09 -6.54 1.66
N LEU A 95 5.00 -7.42 1.28
CA LEU A 95 4.81 -8.86 1.31
C LEU A 95 5.68 -9.45 2.43
N HIS A 96 5.18 -10.50 3.11
CA HIS A 96 5.98 -11.24 4.07
C HIS A 96 7.24 -11.79 3.37
N PRO A 97 8.43 -11.80 4.00
CA PRO A 97 9.65 -12.31 3.37
C PRO A 97 9.53 -13.75 2.87
N ASP A 98 8.73 -14.59 3.54
CA ASP A 98 8.42 -15.96 3.13
C ASP A 98 7.31 -16.06 2.08
N CYS A 99 6.72 -14.93 1.65
CA CYS A 99 5.72 -14.96 0.60
C CYS A 99 6.33 -15.53 -0.69
N PRO A 100 5.70 -16.54 -1.30
CA PRO A 100 6.21 -17.14 -2.53
C PRO A 100 6.39 -16.09 -3.64
N LYS A 101 7.62 -15.97 -4.14
CA LYS A 101 7.96 -15.01 -5.20
C LYS A 101 7.31 -15.38 -6.54
N GLY A 102 6.98 -14.38 -7.33
CA GLY A 102 6.48 -14.58 -8.70
C GLY A 102 5.03 -15.06 -8.80
N GLN A 103 4.32 -15.20 -7.69
CA GLN A 103 2.91 -15.63 -7.68
C GLN A 103 1.90 -14.50 -7.86
N GLY A 104 2.35 -13.27 -8.08
CA GLY A 104 1.47 -12.15 -8.37
C GLY A 104 0.70 -11.59 -7.16
N VAL A 105 1.08 -11.97 -5.92
CA VAL A 105 0.40 -11.51 -4.69
C VAL A 105 0.39 -9.99 -4.60
N GLY A 106 1.53 -9.33 -4.88
CA GLY A 106 1.62 -7.87 -4.90
C GLY A 106 0.70 -7.23 -5.96
N SER A 107 0.60 -7.85 -7.14
CA SER A 107 -0.30 -7.37 -8.19
C SER A 107 -1.77 -7.54 -7.80
N LEU A 108 -2.11 -8.63 -7.13
CA LEU A 108 -3.48 -8.88 -6.66
C LEU A 108 -3.90 -7.85 -5.61
N LEU A 109 -3.05 -7.61 -4.59
CA LEU A 109 -3.26 -6.57 -3.57
C LEU A 109 -3.40 -5.19 -4.21
N TYR A 110 -2.53 -4.86 -5.16
CA TYR A 110 -2.50 -3.55 -5.79
C TYR A 110 -3.71 -3.31 -6.70
N THR A 111 -4.17 -4.35 -7.43
CA THR A 111 -5.41 -4.28 -8.21
C THR A 111 -6.58 -3.92 -7.30
N ALA A 112 -6.79 -4.69 -6.24
CA ALA A 112 -7.89 -4.49 -5.31
C ALA A 112 -7.82 -3.10 -4.63
N LEU A 113 -6.63 -2.69 -4.16
CA LEU A 113 -6.43 -1.39 -3.53
C LEU A 113 -6.81 -0.24 -4.48
N LEU A 114 -6.32 -0.28 -5.73
CA LEU A 114 -6.58 0.77 -6.71
C LEU A 114 -8.04 0.81 -7.14
N ASP A 115 -8.70 -0.33 -7.22
CA ASP A 115 -10.12 -0.39 -7.57
C ASP A 115 -11.00 0.17 -6.45
N CYS A 116 -10.72 -0.14 -5.17
CA CYS A 116 -11.37 0.50 -4.03
C CYS A 116 -11.21 2.03 -4.06
N LEU A 117 -10.00 2.54 -4.29
CA LEU A 117 -9.73 3.98 -4.33
C LEU A 117 -10.45 4.72 -5.46
N LYS A 118 -10.54 4.10 -6.64
CA LYS A 118 -11.32 4.66 -7.77
C LYS A 118 -12.80 4.77 -7.41
N GLU A 119 -13.36 3.73 -6.80
CA GLU A 119 -14.76 3.71 -6.39
C GLU A 119 -15.04 4.73 -5.30
N GLN A 120 -14.16 4.88 -4.31
CA GLN A 120 -14.25 5.93 -3.30
C GLN A 120 -14.16 7.35 -3.87
N GLY A 121 -13.70 7.51 -5.10
CA GLY A 121 -13.63 8.80 -5.75
C GLY A 121 -12.32 9.56 -5.54
N PHE A 122 -11.23 8.90 -5.16
CA PHE A 122 -9.93 9.56 -5.12
C PHE A 122 -9.46 10.00 -6.50
N TYR A 123 -8.68 11.09 -6.55
CA TYR A 123 -8.17 11.68 -7.80
C TYR A 123 -6.76 11.23 -8.12
N CYS A 124 -5.94 11.01 -7.10
CA CYS A 124 -4.52 10.76 -7.28
C CYS A 124 -3.99 9.84 -6.18
N ALA A 125 -3.03 9.00 -6.53
CA ALA A 125 -2.26 8.19 -5.60
C ALA A 125 -0.76 8.36 -5.83
N PHE A 126 0.01 8.28 -4.74
CA PHE A 126 1.46 8.27 -4.76
C PHE A 126 2.01 6.99 -4.14
N GLY A 127 3.12 6.51 -4.70
CA GLY A 127 4.04 5.59 -4.05
C GLY A 127 5.35 6.31 -3.77
N VAL A 128 5.88 6.16 -2.57
CA VAL A 128 7.17 6.74 -2.14
C VAL A 128 8.17 5.60 -2.00
N ILE A 129 9.18 5.56 -2.86
CA ILE A 129 9.98 4.36 -3.12
C ILE A 129 11.47 4.72 -3.12
N ASP A 130 12.29 3.90 -2.49
CA ASP A 130 13.75 3.99 -2.69
C ASP A 130 14.10 3.69 -4.15
N SER A 131 14.95 4.54 -4.73
CA SER A 131 15.35 4.47 -6.15
C SER A 131 16.01 3.14 -6.54
N GLN A 132 16.52 2.37 -5.59
CA GLN A 132 17.12 1.06 -5.81
C GLN A 132 16.12 -0.10 -5.65
N ASN A 133 14.89 0.16 -5.22
CA ASN A 133 13.85 -0.86 -5.10
C ASN A 133 13.15 -1.10 -6.45
N GLU A 134 13.89 -1.73 -7.38
CA GLU A 134 13.40 -2.00 -8.74
C GLU A 134 12.11 -2.83 -8.76
N ALA A 135 11.93 -3.73 -7.80
CA ALA A 135 10.71 -4.54 -7.71
C ALA A 135 9.47 -3.67 -7.46
N SER A 136 9.56 -2.72 -6.53
CA SER A 136 8.48 -1.77 -6.26
C SER A 136 8.27 -0.80 -7.42
N LEU A 137 9.35 -0.25 -7.99
CA LEU A 137 9.27 0.62 -9.16
C LEU A 137 8.61 -0.07 -10.36
N ALA A 138 8.97 -1.33 -10.62
CA ALA A 138 8.37 -2.13 -11.70
C ALA A 138 6.88 -2.40 -11.46
N LEU A 139 6.49 -2.72 -10.21
CA LEU A 139 5.09 -2.89 -9.84
C LEU A 139 4.29 -1.61 -10.10
N HIS A 140 4.79 -0.47 -9.64
CA HIS A 140 4.12 0.81 -9.84
C HIS A 140 3.99 1.16 -11.33
N ARG A 141 5.06 1.00 -12.12
CA ARG A 141 5.01 1.20 -13.59
C ARG A 141 3.98 0.29 -14.27
N HIS A 142 3.91 -0.98 -13.85
CA HIS A 142 2.92 -1.94 -14.36
C HIS A 142 1.48 -1.45 -14.16
N PHE A 143 1.20 -0.80 -13.02
CA PHE A 143 -0.10 -0.22 -12.70
C PHE A 143 -0.30 1.21 -13.26
N GLY A 144 0.60 1.68 -14.12
CA GLY A 144 0.47 2.97 -14.79
C GLY A 144 0.83 4.18 -13.91
N PHE A 145 1.61 3.97 -12.86
CA PHE A 145 2.27 5.08 -12.19
C PHE A 145 3.44 5.57 -13.02
N VAL A 146 3.66 6.88 -13.00
CA VAL A 146 4.80 7.54 -13.63
C VAL A 146 5.67 8.19 -12.57
N GLU A 147 6.98 8.25 -12.78
CA GLU A 147 7.88 9.01 -11.94
C GLU A 147 7.51 10.49 -12.04
N HIS A 148 7.12 11.07 -10.91
CA HIS A 148 6.67 12.46 -10.83
C HIS A 148 7.76 13.36 -10.28
N HIS A 149 8.49 12.89 -9.30
CA HIS A 149 9.54 13.64 -8.63
C HIS A 149 10.57 12.69 -8.02
N ARG A 150 11.81 13.19 -7.93
CA ARG A 150 12.94 12.48 -7.33
C ARG A 150 13.66 13.42 -6.36
N LEU A 151 13.96 12.91 -5.19
CA LEU A 151 14.75 13.61 -4.17
C LEU A 151 16.04 12.84 -3.95
N ASP A 152 17.14 13.41 -4.44
CA ASP A 152 18.44 12.76 -4.33
C ASP A 152 19.04 12.93 -2.93
N ASN A 153 19.50 11.81 -2.34
CA ASN A 153 20.22 11.77 -1.06
C ASN A 153 19.48 12.50 0.09
N VAL A 154 18.18 12.23 0.26
CA VAL A 154 17.34 12.88 1.28
C VAL A 154 17.06 12.04 2.52
N ALA A 155 17.33 10.75 2.47
CA ALA A 155 17.21 9.86 3.62
C ALA A 155 18.56 9.15 3.87
N PHE A 156 18.84 8.84 5.14
CA PHE A 156 20.05 8.10 5.51
C PHE A 156 19.67 6.87 6.31
N LYS A 157 20.08 5.69 5.83
CA LYS A 157 19.79 4.42 6.49
C LYS A 157 20.88 3.38 6.16
N HIS A 158 21.18 2.49 7.10
CA HIS A 158 22.18 1.42 6.95
C HIS A 158 23.53 1.93 6.40
N GLY A 159 23.95 3.12 6.86
CA GLY A 159 25.24 3.70 6.49
C GLY A 159 25.31 4.35 5.10
N LYS A 160 24.18 4.54 4.42
CA LYS A 160 24.13 5.16 3.07
C LYS A 160 23.02 6.18 2.92
N TRP A 161 23.26 7.15 2.05
CA TRP A 161 22.25 8.11 1.60
C TRP A 161 21.34 7.46 0.54
N LEU A 162 20.03 7.67 0.68
CA LEU A 162 19.00 7.10 -0.18
C LEU A 162 18.35 8.19 -1.02
N THR A 163 18.07 7.86 -2.25
CA THR A 163 17.29 8.69 -3.18
C THR A 163 15.85 8.20 -3.22
N THR A 164 14.91 9.09 -2.94
CA THR A 164 13.48 8.79 -2.92
C THR A 164 12.82 9.16 -4.23
N VAL A 165 12.07 8.24 -4.81
CA VAL A 165 11.28 8.42 -6.04
C VAL A 165 9.80 8.49 -5.65
N TYR A 166 9.13 9.54 -6.08
CA TYR A 166 7.70 9.70 -5.98
C TYR A 166 7.05 9.26 -7.28
N MET A 167 6.38 8.10 -7.25
CA MET A 167 5.60 7.57 -8.35
C MET A 167 4.15 8.02 -8.21
N ARG A 168 3.57 8.60 -9.27
CA ARG A 168 2.21 9.15 -9.25
C ARG A 168 1.29 8.43 -10.21
N LYS A 169 0.08 8.12 -9.75
CA LYS A 169 -1.03 7.69 -10.59
C LYS A 169 -2.20 8.67 -10.49
N GLN A 170 -2.62 9.19 -11.64
CA GLN A 170 -3.84 9.98 -11.77
C GLN A 170 -4.99 9.04 -12.12
N PHE A 171 -6.08 9.03 -11.31
CA PHE A 171 -7.28 8.24 -11.59
C PHE A 171 -8.24 8.94 -12.54
N ARG A 172 -8.34 10.27 -12.42
CA ARG A 172 -9.19 11.13 -13.24
C ARG A 172 -8.58 12.54 -13.33
N PRO A 173 -8.90 13.31 -14.39
CA PRO A 173 -8.43 14.69 -14.49
C PRO A 173 -9.04 15.56 -13.38
N PRO A 174 -8.31 16.59 -12.89
CA PRO A 174 -8.81 17.54 -11.91
C PRO A 174 -9.70 18.58 -12.61
N GLU A 175 -11.01 18.36 -12.62
CA GLU A 175 -11.98 19.23 -13.25
C GLU A 175 -13.02 19.73 -12.23
N GLY A 176 -13.32 21.03 -12.29
CA GLY A 176 -14.35 21.67 -11.44
C GLY A 176 -14.13 21.51 -9.94
N THR A 177 -15.22 21.51 -9.19
CA THR A 177 -15.19 21.23 -7.74
C THR A 177 -15.26 19.71 -7.53
N PRO A 178 -14.28 19.11 -6.85
CA PRO A 178 -14.29 17.67 -6.60
C PRO A 178 -15.45 17.30 -5.66
N ALA A 179 -16.13 16.19 -5.95
CA ALA A 179 -17.03 15.56 -5.00
C ALA A 179 -16.24 15.02 -3.80
N GLU A 180 -16.87 14.92 -2.63
CA GLU A 180 -16.26 14.29 -1.48
C GLU A 180 -15.98 12.81 -1.77
N THR A 181 -14.89 12.29 -1.20
CA THR A 181 -14.56 10.87 -1.28
C THR A 181 -15.44 10.06 -0.35
N LEU A 182 -15.89 8.89 -0.79
CA LEU A 182 -16.65 7.97 0.05
C LEU A 182 -15.75 7.32 1.11
N PRO A 183 -16.25 7.14 2.34
CA PRO A 183 -15.57 6.30 3.34
C PRO A 183 -15.37 4.87 2.84
N PHE A 184 -14.28 4.23 3.24
CA PHE A 184 -14.02 2.84 2.85
C PHE A 184 -15.13 1.89 3.32
N THR A 185 -15.70 2.14 4.49
CA THR A 185 -16.81 1.35 5.04
C THR A 185 -18.06 1.34 4.16
N GLU A 186 -18.26 2.34 3.31
CA GLU A 186 -19.39 2.41 2.38
C GLU A 186 -19.11 1.69 1.05
N THR A 187 -17.84 1.48 0.70
CA THR A 187 -17.41 0.83 -0.55
C THR A 187 -17.02 -0.64 -0.37
N LEU A 188 -17.18 -1.20 0.83
CA LEU A 188 -16.82 -2.60 1.15
C LEU A 188 -17.52 -3.64 0.24
N ASN A 189 -18.64 -3.30 -0.37
CA ASN A 189 -19.37 -4.22 -1.27
C ASN A 189 -18.63 -4.51 -2.59
N SER A 190 -17.69 -3.67 -2.98
CA SER A 190 -16.88 -3.76 -4.20
C SER A 190 -15.44 -4.22 -3.92
N CYS A 191 -15.04 -4.20 -2.66
CA CYS A 191 -13.76 -4.71 -2.21
C CYS A 191 -13.83 -6.24 -1.98
N PRO A 192 -12.70 -6.95 -1.88
CA PRO A 192 -12.69 -8.39 -1.64
C PRO A 192 -13.53 -8.73 -0.41
N LYS A 193 -14.57 -9.54 -0.62
CA LYS A 193 -15.41 -10.06 0.46
C LYS A 193 -14.71 -11.21 1.16
N GLU A 194 -15.00 -11.37 2.46
CA GLU A 194 -14.60 -12.52 3.26
C GLU A 194 -15.05 -13.86 2.65
#